data_c7ff5065fc5cf9c2596fa74bcb770ef1
#
_entry.id   c7ff5065fc5cf9c2596fa74bcb770ef1
#
_cell.length_a   1.000
_cell.length_b   1.000
_cell.length_c   1.000
_cell.angle_alpha   90.00
_cell.angle_beta   90.00
_cell.angle_gamma   90.00
#
_symmetry.space_group_name_H-M   'P 1'
#
loop_
_entity.id
_entity.type
_entity.pdbx_description
1 polymer ?
#
loop_
_entity_poly.entity_id
_entity_poly.type
_entity_poly.pdbx_seq_one_letter_code
_entity_poly.pdbx_strand_id
1 'polypeptide(L)'
;VASRARRGAGGRRDATARSNEDPRTATRVDVVVAGNGPIGAACARHVSERRPELRVAVLDSERLRSGSDDLGRIARPLDAEGRDEWTALNARSIDGFEEAERLSGIQFFTRKGSLAIGSEAFVERGAARLRARGVTHERRTNADGGVAEAWGFLARDGIPSEYEAVWDEVGGYVNPHAMRAAQNALMRRASEGRATVTRTTCERVESNAATGECEVRTSTGETYACDVCVLACGFYTEPLARECGLLTDDASADFGDVKIARRTVLLAEVLESEALGALATMPTIKYEVPRAVLDAARVRASSGGGSDHSVNEAKSVYVLPPIYYPGPEPAPGWYIKIGGGPLDYFDKSDPSWARTERELADWMSSDGDEVVADQLQEILFHLFPSTNFQSLTSKACAYSTSDDGSLKIQTLGPGANIIAVGACQGKGAGPADAIGADVAERALRALAARRKLN
;
A
#
# COMPACT_ATOMS: atom_id res chain seq x y z
N VAL A 1 26.67 63.63 -27.57
CA VAL A 1 27.63 63.38 -28.66
C VAL A 1 27.23 62.07 -29.31
N ALA A 2 26.68 62.26 -30.49
CA ALA A 2 26.40 61.45 -31.70
C ALA A 2 27.06 60.06 -31.77
N SER A 3 26.26 59.11 -32.18
CA SER A 3 25.92 58.52 -33.49
C SER A 3 26.76 57.27 -33.80
N ARG A 4 26.15 56.14 -34.09
CA ARG A 4 25.88 55.63 -35.44
C ARG A 4 25.33 54.22 -35.42
N ALA A 5 24.22 54.06 -36.11
CA ALA A 5 23.67 52.77 -36.46
C ALA A 5 24.58 52.02 -37.47
N ARG A 6 24.63 50.68 -37.39
CA ARG A 6 24.83 49.81 -38.56
C ARG A 6 23.89 48.62 -38.51
N ARG A 7 23.08 48.51 -39.54
CA ARG A 7 22.28 47.37 -39.97
C ARG A 7 23.25 46.28 -40.48
N GLY A 8 22.96 45.02 -40.13
CA GLY A 8 23.63 43.86 -40.69
C GLY A 8 22.71 42.65 -40.67
N ALA A 9 22.06 42.45 -41.77
CA ALA A 9 21.64 41.25 -42.47
C ALA A 9 21.35 39.97 -41.69
N GLY A 10 20.15 39.47 -41.97
CA GLY A 10 19.60 38.20 -41.50
C GLY A 10 20.42 36.95 -41.89
N GLY A 11 20.49 36.06 -40.95
CA GLY A 11 20.84 34.69 -41.14
C GLY A 11 19.77 33.84 -40.52
N ARG A 12 18.84 33.33 -41.36
CA ARG A 12 18.00 32.18 -41.00
C ARG A 12 18.95 31.04 -40.59
N ARG A 13 18.94 30.67 -39.34
CA ARG A 13 19.50 29.38 -38.92
C ARG A 13 18.38 28.36 -38.97
N ASP A 14 18.54 27.42 -39.87
CA ASP A 14 17.75 26.20 -39.97
C ASP A 14 17.66 25.48 -38.64
N ALA A 15 16.43 25.36 -38.18
CA ALA A 15 16.07 24.48 -37.06
C ALA A 15 15.81 23.05 -37.64
N THR A 16 16.86 22.31 -37.91
CA THR A 16 16.80 20.87 -38.13
C THR A 16 18.14 20.21 -37.78
N ALA A 17 18.38 20.09 -36.50
CA ALA A 17 19.27 19.06 -35.99
C ALA A 17 18.44 18.29 -34.95
N ARG A 18 17.54 17.42 -35.43
CA ARG A 18 17.15 16.23 -34.67
C ARG A 18 18.43 15.41 -34.55
N SER A 19 18.97 15.33 -33.34
CA SER A 19 20.00 14.35 -33.01
C SER A 19 19.44 12.98 -33.39
N ASN A 20 20.09 12.32 -34.35
CA ASN A 20 20.00 10.88 -34.54
C ASN A 20 20.57 10.23 -33.28
N GLU A 21 19.80 10.12 -32.21
CA GLU A 21 20.06 9.16 -31.16
C GLU A 21 19.84 7.81 -31.78
N ASP A 22 20.92 7.05 -31.83
CA ASP A 22 20.98 5.65 -32.19
C ASP A 22 19.87 4.93 -31.39
N PRO A 23 18.90 4.23 -32.01
CA PRO A 23 17.86 3.55 -31.29
C PRO A 23 18.53 2.48 -30.43
N ARG A 24 18.74 2.78 -29.14
CA ARG A 24 19.26 1.78 -28.19
C ARG A 24 18.37 0.56 -28.31
N THR A 25 18.96 -0.56 -28.71
CA THR A 25 18.23 -1.81 -28.90
C THR A 25 17.55 -2.17 -27.58
N ALA A 26 16.21 -2.33 -27.64
CA ALA A 26 15.42 -2.66 -26.47
C ALA A 26 15.91 -3.96 -25.81
N THR A 27 16.05 -3.96 -24.50
CA THR A 27 16.39 -5.17 -23.75
C THR A 27 15.20 -6.12 -23.80
N ARG A 28 15.42 -7.29 -24.40
CA ARG A 28 14.37 -8.31 -24.52
C ARG A 28 14.29 -9.17 -23.25
N VAL A 29 13.10 -9.24 -22.63
CA VAL A 29 12.76 -10.12 -21.51
C VAL A 29 11.41 -10.79 -21.76
N ASP A 30 11.05 -11.80 -20.97
CA ASP A 30 9.75 -12.46 -21.11
C ASP A 30 8.65 -11.70 -20.37
N VAL A 31 8.98 -11.23 -19.15
CA VAL A 31 8.04 -10.51 -18.29
C VAL A 31 8.72 -9.26 -17.72
N VAL A 32 8.04 -8.12 -17.78
CA VAL A 32 8.39 -6.92 -17.01
C VAL A 32 7.39 -6.76 -15.86
N VAL A 33 7.88 -6.51 -14.65
CA VAL A 33 7.06 -6.13 -13.50
C VAL A 33 7.41 -4.69 -13.14
N ALA A 34 6.55 -3.76 -13.47
CA ALA A 34 6.66 -2.37 -13.08
C ALA A 34 6.17 -2.18 -11.65
N GLY A 35 7.08 -1.83 -10.74
CA GLY A 35 6.86 -1.69 -9.31
C GLY A 35 7.39 -2.88 -8.50
N ASN A 36 8.37 -2.59 -7.64
CA ASN A 36 8.99 -3.54 -6.71
C ASN A 36 8.46 -3.39 -5.28
N GLY A 37 7.18 -3.03 -5.12
CA GLY A 37 6.50 -3.10 -3.83
C GLY A 37 6.25 -4.56 -3.40
N PRO A 38 5.69 -4.82 -2.21
CA PRO A 38 5.44 -6.18 -1.73
C PRO A 38 4.70 -7.08 -2.74
N ILE A 39 3.70 -6.54 -3.45
CA ILE A 39 2.92 -7.29 -4.45
C ILE A 39 3.75 -7.58 -5.72
N GLY A 40 4.46 -6.57 -6.25
CA GLY A 40 5.26 -6.75 -7.46
C GLY A 40 6.43 -7.70 -7.25
N ALA A 41 7.12 -7.60 -6.11
CA ALA A 41 8.19 -8.51 -5.72
C ALA A 41 7.68 -9.95 -5.55
N ALA A 42 6.51 -10.14 -4.92
CA ALA A 42 5.87 -11.45 -4.80
C ALA A 42 5.45 -12.00 -6.17
N CYS A 43 4.88 -11.17 -7.05
CA CYS A 43 4.55 -11.57 -8.42
C CYS A 43 5.78 -12.09 -9.16
N ALA A 44 6.89 -11.34 -9.16
CA ALA A 44 8.12 -11.72 -9.81
C ALA A 44 8.72 -13.03 -9.24
N ARG A 45 8.66 -13.20 -7.91
CA ARG A 45 9.03 -14.46 -7.25
C ARG A 45 8.18 -15.62 -7.77
N HIS A 46 6.86 -15.52 -7.72
CA HIS A 46 5.96 -16.61 -8.13
C HIS A 46 6.05 -16.92 -9.62
N VAL A 47 6.33 -15.93 -10.49
CA VAL A 47 6.66 -16.18 -11.90
C VAL A 47 7.93 -17.01 -11.99
N SER A 48 8.99 -16.62 -11.29
CA SER A 48 10.30 -17.29 -11.33
C SER A 48 10.28 -18.69 -10.73
N GLU A 49 9.51 -18.94 -9.67
CA GLU A 49 9.35 -20.26 -9.06
C GLU A 49 8.61 -21.24 -9.97
N ARG A 50 7.56 -20.76 -10.66
CA ARG A 50 6.75 -21.60 -11.55
C ARG A 50 7.40 -21.81 -12.93
N ARG A 51 8.21 -20.86 -13.39
CA ARG A 51 8.86 -20.84 -14.71
C ARG A 51 10.29 -20.27 -14.60
N PRO A 52 11.21 -21.03 -14.00
CA PRO A 52 12.57 -20.57 -13.71
C PRO A 52 13.39 -20.19 -14.95
N GLU A 53 13.01 -20.71 -16.13
CA GLU A 53 13.65 -20.40 -17.42
C GLU A 53 13.33 -18.99 -17.95
N LEU A 54 12.30 -18.31 -17.43
CA LEU A 54 11.90 -17.00 -17.91
C LEU A 54 12.85 -15.89 -17.45
N ARG A 55 13.09 -14.93 -18.34
CA ARG A 55 13.76 -13.67 -18.02
C ARG A 55 12.74 -12.68 -17.49
N VAL A 56 12.91 -12.25 -16.25
CA VAL A 56 12.00 -11.31 -15.59
C VAL A 56 12.77 -10.03 -15.22
N ALA A 57 12.28 -8.87 -15.64
CA ALA A 57 12.80 -7.58 -15.21
C ALA A 57 11.80 -6.92 -14.25
N VAL A 58 12.24 -6.62 -13.02
CA VAL A 58 11.48 -5.87 -12.04
C VAL A 58 12.01 -4.44 -11.99
N LEU A 59 11.13 -3.45 -12.18
CA LEU A 59 11.49 -2.04 -12.16
C LEU A 59 11.16 -1.44 -10.79
N ASP A 60 12.14 -0.87 -10.12
CA ASP A 60 12.02 -0.30 -8.78
C ASP A 60 12.23 1.21 -8.79
N SER A 61 11.16 1.97 -8.60
CA SER A 61 11.22 3.43 -8.52
C SER A 61 11.65 3.86 -7.12
N GLU A 62 12.94 4.14 -6.93
CA GLU A 62 13.43 4.66 -5.65
C GLU A 62 13.04 6.12 -5.37
N ARG A 63 12.64 6.87 -6.41
CA ARG A 63 12.28 8.29 -6.28
C ARG A 63 10.84 8.52 -5.84
N LEU A 64 9.98 7.50 -5.93
CA LEU A 64 8.58 7.61 -5.57
C LEU A 64 8.32 6.93 -4.22
N ARG A 65 7.84 7.70 -3.26
CA ARG A 65 7.34 7.13 -2.00
C ARG A 65 6.08 6.31 -2.28
N SER A 66 5.99 5.15 -1.68
CA SER A 66 4.86 4.23 -1.87
C SER A 66 4.03 4.06 -0.60
N GLY A 67 2.81 3.54 -0.74
CA GLY A 67 1.97 3.19 0.40
C GLY A 67 2.56 2.12 1.33
N SER A 68 3.59 1.41 0.89
CA SER A 68 4.34 0.43 1.69
C SER A 68 5.65 0.99 2.27
N ASP A 69 5.90 2.29 2.12
CA ASP A 69 7.12 2.93 2.62
C ASP A 69 7.02 3.24 4.11
N ASP A 70 7.06 2.17 4.90
CA ASP A 70 6.92 2.17 6.36
C ASP A 70 7.43 0.82 6.93
N LEU A 71 7.62 0.75 8.26
CA LEU A 71 8.15 -0.45 8.93
C LEU A 71 7.06 -1.40 9.45
N GLY A 72 5.81 -0.99 9.45
CA GLY A 72 4.70 -1.81 9.93
C GLY A 72 3.46 -1.71 9.07
N ARG A 73 2.93 -2.85 8.66
CA ARG A 73 1.61 -3.02 8.03
C ARG A 73 0.92 -4.24 8.60
N ILE A 74 -0.35 -4.10 8.95
CA ILE A 74 -1.12 -5.20 9.54
C ILE A 74 -1.24 -6.36 8.55
N ALA A 75 -1.04 -7.57 9.06
CA ALA A 75 -1.35 -8.83 8.40
C ALA A 75 -2.20 -9.67 9.36
N ARG A 76 -3.44 -9.96 9.00
CA ARG A 76 -4.39 -10.60 9.93
C ARG A 76 -5.50 -11.37 9.22
N PRO A 77 -5.93 -12.52 9.74
CA PRO A 77 -7.15 -13.18 9.30
C PRO A 77 -8.42 -12.49 9.83
N LEU A 78 -8.30 -11.74 10.92
CA LEU A 78 -9.38 -10.98 11.54
C LEU A 78 -9.61 -9.66 10.79
N ASP A 79 -10.67 -9.58 9.99
CA ASP A 79 -11.11 -8.34 9.34
C ASP A 79 -12.61 -8.09 9.54
N ALA A 80 -12.95 -7.23 10.49
CA ALA A 80 -14.34 -6.91 10.84
C ALA A 80 -15.05 -6.01 9.82
N GLU A 81 -14.30 -5.35 8.94
CA GLU A 81 -14.85 -4.37 7.97
C GLU A 81 -14.74 -4.82 6.52
N GLY A 82 -13.74 -5.63 6.20
CA GLY A 82 -13.45 -6.03 4.84
C GLY A 82 -14.38 -7.13 4.32
N ARG A 83 -14.26 -7.43 3.04
CA ARG A 83 -14.91 -8.56 2.39
C ARG A 83 -14.18 -9.86 2.74
N ASP A 84 -14.85 -11.00 2.58
CA ASP A 84 -14.27 -12.32 2.83
C ASP A 84 -13.03 -12.60 1.96
N GLU A 85 -12.98 -12.01 0.77
CA GLU A 85 -11.82 -12.02 -0.11
C GLU A 85 -10.52 -11.57 0.60
N TRP A 86 -10.57 -10.44 1.33
CA TRP A 86 -9.40 -9.91 2.05
C TRP A 86 -8.94 -10.83 3.18
N THR A 87 -9.89 -11.43 3.88
CA THR A 87 -9.58 -12.44 4.90
C THR A 87 -8.91 -13.66 4.28
N ALA A 88 -9.41 -14.12 3.12
CA ALA A 88 -8.84 -15.25 2.38
C ALA A 88 -7.40 -14.99 1.92
N LEU A 89 -7.16 -13.82 1.34
CA LEU A 89 -5.84 -13.41 0.85
C LEU A 89 -4.84 -13.27 2.00
N ASN A 90 -5.26 -12.66 3.13
CA ASN A 90 -4.40 -12.56 4.32
C ASN A 90 -4.05 -13.93 4.90
N ALA A 91 -5.01 -14.83 5.05
CA ALA A 91 -4.76 -16.17 5.57
C ALA A 91 -3.75 -16.93 4.68
N ARG A 92 -3.99 -16.96 3.36
CA ARG A 92 -3.05 -17.59 2.41
C ARG A 92 -1.63 -17.04 2.50
N SER A 93 -1.50 -15.71 2.72
CA SER A 93 -0.17 -15.09 2.85
C SER A 93 0.48 -15.46 4.17
N ILE A 94 -0.24 -15.38 5.29
CA ILE A 94 0.28 -15.70 6.63
C ILE A 94 0.73 -17.16 6.70
N ASP A 95 -0.02 -18.09 6.11
CA ASP A 95 0.33 -19.52 6.05
C ASP A 95 1.68 -19.77 5.34
N GLY A 96 2.08 -18.88 4.41
CA GLY A 96 3.34 -18.97 3.67
C GLY A 96 4.51 -18.19 4.27
N PHE A 97 4.29 -17.32 5.27
CA PHE A 97 5.32 -16.41 5.76
C PHE A 97 6.51 -17.12 6.41
N GLU A 98 6.26 -18.08 7.29
CA GLU A 98 7.31 -18.82 7.98
C GLU A 98 8.27 -19.51 6.99
N GLU A 99 7.72 -20.15 5.97
CA GLU A 99 8.53 -20.80 4.93
C GLU A 99 9.30 -19.78 4.07
N ALA A 100 8.67 -18.64 3.73
CA ALA A 100 9.34 -17.59 2.99
C ALA A 100 10.50 -16.96 3.78
N GLU A 101 10.32 -16.73 5.09
CA GLU A 101 11.37 -16.26 6.00
C GLU A 101 12.51 -17.27 6.12
N ARG A 102 12.18 -18.54 6.34
CA ARG A 102 13.15 -19.62 6.44
C ARG A 102 13.98 -19.78 5.16
N LEU A 103 13.35 -19.76 4.01
CA LEU A 103 14.02 -19.93 2.72
C LEU A 103 14.86 -18.73 2.30
N SER A 104 14.40 -17.52 2.62
CA SER A 104 15.12 -16.27 2.31
C SER A 104 16.18 -15.91 3.34
N GLY A 105 16.06 -16.42 4.58
CA GLY A 105 16.86 -15.97 5.71
C GLY A 105 16.52 -14.56 6.21
N ILE A 106 15.41 -13.98 5.75
CA ILE A 106 15.00 -12.61 6.08
C ILE A 106 13.66 -12.64 6.84
N GLN A 107 13.68 -12.20 8.07
CA GLN A 107 12.50 -12.08 8.90
C GLN A 107 11.75 -10.79 8.56
N PHE A 108 10.45 -10.89 8.29
CA PHE A 108 9.60 -9.75 7.91
C PHE A 108 8.23 -9.73 8.62
N PHE A 109 7.81 -10.84 9.22
CA PHE A 109 6.55 -10.94 9.92
C PHE A 109 6.77 -11.02 11.43
N THR A 110 6.09 -10.13 12.17
CA THR A 110 6.07 -10.16 13.63
C THR A 110 4.68 -10.58 14.10
N ARG A 111 4.58 -11.81 14.60
CA ARG A 111 3.35 -12.35 15.17
C ARG A 111 3.11 -11.72 16.55
N LYS A 112 2.07 -10.93 16.68
CA LYS A 112 1.64 -10.23 17.90
C LYS A 112 0.17 -10.47 18.22
N GLY A 113 -0.54 -11.19 17.35
CA GLY A 113 -1.98 -11.31 17.40
C GLY A 113 -2.69 -10.10 16.77
N SER A 114 -4.00 -10.24 16.62
CA SER A 114 -4.89 -9.17 16.19
C SER A 114 -6.07 -9.05 17.15
N LEU A 115 -6.41 -7.83 17.51
CA LEU A 115 -7.50 -7.48 18.41
C LEU A 115 -8.48 -6.56 17.69
N ALA A 116 -9.75 -6.92 17.63
CA ALA A 116 -10.82 -6.03 17.20
C ALA A 116 -11.69 -5.67 18.39
N ILE A 117 -11.95 -4.37 18.58
CA ILE A 117 -12.76 -3.82 19.67
C ILE A 117 -13.87 -2.97 19.05
N GLY A 118 -15.11 -3.17 19.45
CA GLY A 118 -16.24 -2.42 18.93
C GLY A 118 -17.58 -2.96 19.41
N SER A 119 -18.64 -2.52 18.73
CA SER A 119 -19.99 -3.05 18.94
C SER A 119 -20.04 -4.56 18.73
N GLU A 120 -21.02 -5.23 19.32
CA GLU A 120 -21.27 -6.66 19.13
C GLU A 120 -21.28 -7.04 17.64
N ALA A 121 -21.96 -6.25 16.80
CA ALA A 121 -22.04 -6.52 15.37
C ALA A 121 -20.69 -6.40 14.67
N PHE A 122 -19.82 -5.47 15.09
CA PHE A 122 -18.47 -5.32 14.56
C PHE A 122 -17.60 -6.52 14.93
N VAL A 123 -17.60 -6.91 16.18
CA VAL A 123 -16.82 -8.03 16.73
C VAL A 123 -17.29 -9.35 16.15
N GLU A 124 -18.63 -9.57 16.06
CA GLU A 124 -19.19 -10.79 15.49
C GLU A 124 -18.81 -11.02 14.02
N ARG A 125 -18.78 -9.97 13.20
CA ARG A 125 -18.28 -10.09 11.82
C ARG A 125 -16.84 -10.63 11.77
N GLY A 126 -15.97 -10.14 12.64
CA GLY A 126 -14.59 -10.62 12.77
C GLY A 126 -14.52 -12.08 13.26
N ALA A 127 -15.22 -12.38 14.35
CA ALA A 127 -15.28 -13.72 14.94
C ALA A 127 -15.83 -14.77 13.96
N ALA A 128 -16.88 -14.44 13.20
CA ALA A 128 -17.45 -15.33 12.20
C ALA A 128 -16.41 -15.72 11.12
N ARG A 129 -15.57 -14.79 10.70
CA ARG A 129 -14.48 -15.05 9.74
C ARG A 129 -13.39 -15.93 10.30
N LEU A 130 -13.01 -15.73 11.56
CA LEU A 130 -12.05 -16.60 12.25
C LEU A 130 -12.62 -18.02 12.36
N ARG A 131 -13.88 -18.17 12.79
CA ARG A 131 -14.54 -19.47 12.87
C ARG A 131 -14.59 -20.19 11.52
N ALA A 132 -14.98 -19.49 10.46
CA ALA A 132 -15.03 -20.05 9.11
C ALA A 132 -13.68 -20.58 8.61
N ARG A 133 -12.57 -20.17 9.23
CA ARG A 133 -11.21 -20.59 8.89
C ARG A 133 -10.57 -21.50 9.94
N GLY A 134 -11.31 -21.88 10.97
CA GLY A 134 -10.79 -22.71 12.06
C GLY A 134 -9.72 -22.01 12.90
N VAL A 135 -9.64 -20.67 12.87
CA VAL A 135 -8.69 -19.91 13.68
C VAL A 135 -9.20 -19.80 15.12
N THR A 136 -8.40 -20.26 16.06
CA THR A 136 -8.68 -20.11 17.49
C THR A 136 -8.70 -18.64 17.86
N HIS A 137 -9.70 -18.25 18.62
CA HIS A 137 -9.87 -16.87 19.05
C HIS A 137 -10.55 -16.77 20.41
N GLU A 138 -10.31 -15.67 21.10
CA GLU A 138 -10.99 -15.30 22.34
C GLU A 138 -11.95 -14.16 22.08
N ARG A 139 -13.12 -14.20 22.76
CA ARG A 139 -14.08 -13.09 22.78
C ARG A 139 -14.30 -12.64 24.23
N ARG A 140 -14.36 -11.33 24.44
CA ARG A 140 -14.60 -10.72 25.75
C ARG A 140 -15.56 -9.56 25.64
N THR A 141 -16.45 -9.44 26.61
CA THR A 141 -17.33 -8.28 26.77
C THR A 141 -16.62 -7.21 27.60
N ASN A 142 -16.97 -5.95 27.39
CA ASN A 142 -16.45 -4.87 28.23
C ASN A 142 -17.39 -4.56 29.42
N ALA A 143 -18.40 -5.38 29.67
CA ALA A 143 -19.14 -5.30 30.92
C ALA A 143 -18.14 -5.36 32.09
N ASP A 144 -18.28 -4.43 33.03
CA ASP A 144 -17.37 -4.32 34.19
C ASP A 144 -15.87 -4.06 33.85
N GLY A 145 -15.57 -3.62 32.61
CA GLY A 145 -14.21 -3.31 32.17
C GLY A 145 -13.38 -4.51 31.75
N GLY A 146 -14.00 -5.64 31.40
CA GLY A 146 -13.31 -6.90 31.08
C GLY A 146 -12.35 -6.84 29.90
N VAL A 147 -12.54 -5.91 28.96
CA VAL A 147 -11.58 -5.68 27.83
C VAL A 147 -10.31 -5.03 28.36
N ALA A 148 -10.41 -3.97 29.15
CA ALA A 148 -9.24 -3.30 29.73
C ALA A 148 -8.53 -4.16 30.79
N GLU A 149 -9.27 -5.04 31.50
CA GLU A 149 -8.66 -6.03 32.40
C GLU A 149 -7.77 -7.04 31.65
N ALA A 150 -8.24 -7.51 30.48
CA ALA A 150 -7.47 -8.42 29.65
C ALA A 150 -6.28 -7.75 28.96
N TRP A 151 -6.41 -6.50 28.58
CA TRP A 151 -5.39 -5.68 27.90
C TRP A 151 -5.12 -4.41 28.70
N GLY A 152 -4.37 -4.50 29.78
CA GLY A 152 -4.15 -3.46 30.80
C GLY A 152 -3.51 -2.15 30.29
N PHE A 153 -3.10 -2.06 29.04
CA PHE A 153 -2.67 -0.83 28.39
C PHE A 153 -3.84 0.00 27.80
N LEU A 154 -5.06 -0.57 27.73
CA LEU A 154 -6.25 0.11 27.24
C LEU A 154 -6.95 0.88 28.38
N ALA A 155 -7.66 1.93 28.01
CA ALA A 155 -8.47 2.71 28.93
C ALA A 155 -9.66 1.90 29.47
N ARG A 156 -9.77 1.78 30.80
CA ARG A 156 -10.93 1.12 31.42
C ARG A 156 -12.24 1.88 31.16
N ASP A 157 -12.20 3.19 31.32
CA ASP A 157 -13.38 4.06 31.18
C ASP A 157 -13.56 4.59 29.75
N GLY A 158 -12.61 4.30 28.86
CA GLY A 158 -12.61 4.78 27.47
C GLY A 158 -13.31 3.86 26.48
N ILE A 159 -13.52 2.61 26.86
CA ILE A 159 -14.22 1.63 26.01
C ILE A 159 -15.65 1.50 26.52
N PRO A 160 -16.70 1.75 25.68
CA PRO A 160 -18.09 1.62 26.10
C PRO A 160 -18.38 0.24 26.73
N SER A 161 -19.20 0.20 27.75
CA SER A 161 -19.53 -1.04 28.48
C SER A 161 -20.25 -2.08 27.60
N GLU A 162 -20.95 -1.63 26.56
CA GLU A 162 -21.62 -2.44 25.55
C GLU A 162 -20.67 -2.94 24.44
N TYR A 163 -19.41 -2.52 24.43
CA TYR A 163 -18.43 -2.99 23.47
C TYR A 163 -17.90 -4.36 23.86
N GLU A 164 -17.37 -5.02 22.87
CA GLU A 164 -16.72 -6.32 22.96
C GLU A 164 -15.38 -6.29 22.30
N ALA A 165 -14.60 -7.32 22.52
CA ALA A 165 -13.35 -7.57 21.84
C ALA A 165 -13.26 -9.01 21.34
N VAL A 166 -12.62 -9.20 20.19
CA VAL A 166 -12.19 -10.51 19.71
C VAL A 166 -10.70 -10.45 19.39
N TRP A 167 -9.98 -11.47 19.84
CA TRP A 167 -8.53 -11.58 19.66
C TRP A 167 -8.16 -12.93 19.04
N ASP A 168 -7.18 -12.92 18.14
CA ASP A 168 -6.51 -14.09 17.61
C ASP A 168 -4.99 -13.96 17.76
N GLU A 169 -4.30 -15.09 17.89
CA GLU A 169 -2.84 -15.14 18.03
C GLU A 169 -2.10 -15.17 16.67
N VAL A 170 -2.81 -15.41 15.57
CA VAL A 170 -2.23 -15.68 14.25
C VAL A 170 -1.79 -14.40 13.57
N GLY A 171 -2.54 -13.32 13.78
CA GLY A 171 -2.26 -12.02 13.19
C GLY A 171 -1.02 -11.34 13.74
N GLY A 172 -0.71 -10.19 13.16
CA GLY A 172 0.43 -9.37 13.53
C GLY A 172 0.69 -8.29 12.49
N TYR A 173 1.96 -7.99 12.25
CA TYR A 173 2.34 -7.03 11.23
C TYR A 173 3.56 -7.50 10.42
N VAL A 174 3.63 -7.05 9.19
CA VAL A 174 4.78 -7.25 8.31
C VAL A 174 5.60 -5.96 8.22
N ASN A 175 6.92 -6.10 8.09
CA ASN A 175 7.79 -5.04 7.61
C ASN A 175 7.83 -5.12 6.08
N PRO A 176 7.23 -4.17 5.33
CA PRO A 176 7.14 -4.26 3.87
C PRO A 176 8.50 -4.23 3.16
N HIS A 177 9.48 -3.53 3.72
CA HIS A 177 10.84 -3.48 3.16
C HIS A 177 11.55 -4.83 3.28
N ALA A 178 11.47 -5.44 4.46
CA ALA A 178 12.04 -6.77 4.71
C ALA A 178 11.30 -7.85 3.88
N MET A 179 9.95 -7.77 3.79
CA MET A 179 9.16 -8.66 2.94
C MET A 179 9.57 -8.56 1.47
N ARG A 180 9.69 -7.34 0.92
CA ARG A 180 10.19 -7.10 -0.43
C ARG A 180 11.59 -7.72 -0.64
N ALA A 181 12.49 -7.51 0.32
CA ALA A 181 13.84 -8.08 0.26
C ALA A 181 13.81 -9.62 0.25
N ALA A 182 12.96 -10.25 1.08
CA ALA A 182 12.77 -11.70 1.11
C ALA A 182 12.23 -12.22 -0.24
N GLN A 183 11.18 -11.59 -0.78
CA GLN A 183 10.62 -11.95 -2.09
C GLN A 183 11.67 -11.86 -3.21
N ASN A 184 12.46 -10.78 -3.24
CA ASN A 184 13.52 -10.59 -4.22
C ASN A 184 14.65 -11.62 -4.07
N ALA A 185 15.00 -12.02 -2.85
CA ALA A 185 15.99 -13.08 -2.62
C ALA A 185 15.51 -14.45 -3.16
N LEU A 186 14.25 -14.78 -2.89
CA LEU A 186 13.62 -16.01 -3.39
C LEU A 186 13.49 -16.00 -4.92
N MET A 187 13.10 -14.88 -5.51
CA MET A 187 13.04 -14.69 -6.97
C MET A 187 14.39 -14.98 -7.64
N ARG A 188 15.47 -14.35 -7.13
CA ARG A 188 16.81 -14.53 -7.68
C ARG A 188 17.28 -15.98 -7.58
N ARG A 189 17.00 -16.63 -6.45
CA ARG A 189 17.32 -18.04 -6.24
C ARG A 189 16.56 -18.94 -7.21
N ALA A 190 15.24 -18.74 -7.35
CA ALA A 190 14.40 -19.57 -8.21
C ALA A 190 14.76 -19.42 -9.69
N SER A 191 15.09 -18.21 -10.13
CA SER A 191 15.43 -17.92 -11.53
C SER A 191 16.89 -18.19 -11.90
N GLU A 192 17.75 -18.62 -10.96
CA GLU A 192 19.19 -18.75 -11.15
C GLU A 192 19.84 -17.49 -11.77
N GLY A 193 19.35 -16.31 -11.34
CA GLY A 193 19.84 -15.01 -11.80
C GLY A 193 19.23 -14.49 -13.09
N ARG A 194 18.28 -15.20 -13.72
CA ARG A 194 17.56 -14.72 -14.91
C ARG A 194 16.53 -13.63 -14.61
N ALA A 195 16.13 -13.50 -13.35
CA ALA A 195 15.29 -12.39 -12.88
C ALA A 195 16.16 -11.31 -12.23
N THR A 196 15.93 -10.05 -12.62
CA THR A 196 16.71 -8.89 -12.17
C THR A 196 15.79 -7.80 -11.58
N VAL A 197 16.35 -7.02 -10.66
CA VAL A 197 15.71 -5.78 -10.18
C VAL A 197 16.57 -4.63 -10.66
N THR A 198 15.96 -3.69 -11.40
CA THR A 198 16.60 -2.49 -11.93
C THR A 198 16.02 -1.25 -11.26
N ARG A 199 16.89 -0.37 -10.79
CA ARG A 199 16.52 0.90 -10.15
C ARG A 199 16.13 1.93 -11.21
N THR A 200 14.88 1.92 -11.59
CA THR A 200 14.33 2.83 -12.59
C THR A 200 12.82 2.92 -12.46
N THR A 201 12.24 4.02 -12.91
CA THR A 201 10.79 4.21 -12.93
C THR A 201 10.24 3.82 -14.29
N CYS A 202 9.15 3.05 -14.33
CA CYS A 202 8.37 2.86 -15.53
C CYS A 202 7.62 4.15 -15.85
N GLU A 203 7.89 4.77 -16.98
CA GLU A 203 7.25 6.02 -17.42
C GLU A 203 6.19 5.77 -18.51
N ARG A 204 6.35 4.72 -19.30
CA ARG A 204 5.42 4.41 -20.38
C ARG A 204 5.36 2.92 -20.67
N VAL A 205 4.16 2.45 -20.94
CA VAL A 205 3.91 1.08 -21.40
C VAL A 205 3.00 1.13 -22.62
N GLU A 206 3.41 0.47 -23.66
CA GLU A 206 2.66 0.32 -24.90
C GLU A 206 2.48 -1.16 -25.26
N SER A 207 1.32 -1.53 -25.78
CA SER A 207 1.05 -2.86 -26.32
C SER A 207 0.81 -2.76 -27.81
N ASN A 208 1.59 -3.47 -28.60
CA ASN A 208 1.44 -3.55 -30.04
C ASN A 208 0.35 -4.57 -30.38
N ALA A 209 -0.77 -4.12 -30.93
CA ALA A 209 -1.89 -5.00 -31.30
C ALA A 209 -1.53 -6.03 -32.39
N ALA A 210 -0.62 -5.69 -33.31
CA ALA A 210 -0.26 -6.57 -34.43
C ALA A 210 0.74 -7.67 -34.01
N THR A 211 1.73 -7.31 -33.19
CA THR A 211 2.75 -8.27 -32.71
C THR A 211 2.42 -8.83 -31.33
N GLY A 212 1.50 -8.17 -30.62
CA GLY A 212 1.19 -8.46 -29.23
C GLY A 212 2.38 -8.24 -28.27
N GLU A 213 3.43 -7.55 -28.64
CA GLU A 213 4.59 -7.25 -27.81
C GLU A 213 4.35 -6.00 -26.97
N CYS A 214 4.81 -6.00 -25.73
CA CYS A 214 4.83 -4.80 -24.90
C CYS A 214 6.19 -4.10 -24.99
N GLU A 215 6.17 -2.79 -25.11
CA GLU A 215 7.32 -1.93 -24.94
C GLU A 215 7.17 -1.12 -23.65
N VAL A 216 8.20 -1.15 -22.80
CA VAL A 216 8.24 -0.44 -21.52
C VAL A 216 9.42 0.53 -21.54
N ARG A 217 9.14 1.83 -21.40
CA ARG A 217 10.15 2.88 -21.33
C ARG A 217 10.35 3.33 -19.88
N THR A 218 11.60 3.60 -19.54
CA THR A 218 11.99 3.94 -18.19
C THR A 218 12.59 5.33 -18.09
N SER A 219 12.61 5.88 -16.87
CA SER A 219 13.18 7.19 -16.57
C SER A 219 14.70 7.31 -16.79
N THR A 220 15.38 6.19 -16.93
CA THR A 220 16.82 6.15 -17.29
C THR A 220 17.04 6.11 -18.80
N GLY A 221 15.97 6.14 -19.60
CA GLY A 221 16.02 6.06 -21.06
C GLY A 221 16.19 4.63 -21.60
N GLU A 222 16.17 3.63 -20.74
CA GLU A 222 16.18 2.22 -21.15
C GLU A 222 14.80 1.81 -21.66
N THR A 223 14.78 0.94 -22.65
CA THR A 223 13.56 0.35 -23.20
C THR A 223 13.62 -1.16 -23.04
N TYR A 224 12.52 -1.75 -22.56
CA TYR A 224 12.32 -3.19 -22.49
C TYR A 224 11.26 -3.63 -23.48
N ALA A 225 11.55 -4.68 -24.25
CA ALA A 225 10.58 -5.41 -25.05
C ALA A 225 10.21 -6.70 -24.32
N CYS A 226 8.92 -6.95 -24.10
CA CYS A 226 8.47 -8.12 -23.34
C CYS A 226 7.18 -8.73 -23.88
N ASP A 227 6.94 -9.99 -23.54
CA ASP A 227 5.70 -10.68 -23.90
C ASP A 227 4.53 -10.25 -22.99
N VAL A 228 4.82 -10.01 -21.71
CA VAL A 228 3.84 -9.59 -20.71
C VAL A 228 4.42 -8.50 -19.83
N CYS A 229 3.62 -7.46 -19.55
CA CYS A 229 3.93 -6.42 -18.58
C CYS A 229 2.94 -6.48 -17.41
N VAL A 230 3.45 -6.42 -16.18
CA VAL A 230 2.66 -6.33 -14.96
C VAL A 230 2.82 -4.93 -14.37
N LEU A 231 1.72 -4.20 -14.18
CA LEU A 231 1.68 -2.91 -13.50
C LEU A 231 1.30 -3.13 -12.03
N ALA A 232 2.30 -3.13 -11.14
CA ALA A 232 2.17 -3.29 -9.70
C ALA A 232 2.68 -2.05 -8.94
N CYS A 233 2.39 -0.86 -9.48
CA CYS A 233 2.88 0.43 -9.00
C CYS A 233 2.09 0.99 -7.80
N GLY A 234 1.27 0.17 -7.12
CA GLY A 234 0.43 0.61 -6.03
C GLY A 234 -0.61 1.63 -6.48
N PHE A 235 -0.75 2.75 -5.75
CA PHE A 235 -1.68 3.81 -6.14
C PHE A 235 -1.24 4.59 -7.39
N TYR A 236 -0.01 4.43 -7.86
CA TYR A 236 0.44 4.99 -9.17
C TYR A 236 -0.01 4.14 -10.36
N THR A 237 -0.57 2.94 -10.17
CA THR A 237 -0.95 2.05 -11.27
C THR A 237 -2.03 2.68 -12.16
N GLU A 238 -3.06 3.26 -11.57
CA GLU A 238 -4.15 3.89 -12.33
C GLU A 238 -3.69 5.13 -13.12
N PRO A 239 -2.98 6.11 -12.52
CA PRO A 239 -2.44 7.25 -13.26
C PRO A 239 -1.53 6.83 -14.41
N LEU A 240 -0.61 5.90 -14.19
CA LEU A 240 0.29 5.41 -15.23
C LEU A 240 -0.48 4.74 -16.38
N ALA A 241 -1.46 3.88 -16.06
CA ALA A 241 -2.27 3.21 -17.07
C ALA A 241 -3.09 4.22 -17.91
N ARG A 242 -3.59 5.27 -17.28
CA ARG A 242 -4.32 6.36 -17.93
C ARG A 242 -3.42 7.19 -18.83
N GLU A 243 -2.25 7.60 -18.36
CA GLU A 243 -1.27 8.36 -19.16
C GLU A 243 -0.75 7.56 -20.36
N CYS A 244 -0.70 6.24 -20.24
CA CYS A 244 -0.35 5.33 -21.34
C CYS A 244 -1.54 5.08 -22.32
N GLY A 245 -2.73 5.63 -22.07
CA GLY A 245 -3.91 5.40 -22.90
C GLY A 245 -4.47 3.98 -22.81
N LEU A 246 -4.16 3.26 -21.73
CA LEU A 246 -4.62 1.89 -21.49
C LEU A 246 -6.00 1.83 -20.83
N LEU A 247 -6.47 2.94 -20.27
CA LEU A 247 -7.78 3.10 -19.67
C LEU A 247 -8.62 4.07 -20.52
N THR A 248 -9.89 3.72 -20.72
CA THR A 248 -10.88 4.60 -21.32
C THR A 248 -11.58 5.41 -20.24
N ASP A 249 -12.21 6.54 -20.63
CA ASP A 249 -13.03 7.34 -19.68
C ASP A 249 -14.36 6.67 -19.31
N ASP A 250 -14.63 5.49 -19.86
CA ASP A 250 -15.80 4.71 -19.50
C ASP A 250 -15.61 4.11 -18.08
N ALA A 251 -16.29 4.73 -17.12
CA ALA A 251 -16.29 4.31 -15.72
C ALA A 251 -16.87 2.90 -15.50
N SER A 252 -17.53 2.32 -16.52
CA SER A 252 -18.04 0.93 -16.46
C SER A 252 -16.97 -0.11 -16.80
N ALA A 253 -15.80 0.29 -17.31
CA ALA A 253 -14.67 -0.59 -17.49
C ALA A 253 -14.07 -0.95 -16.12
N ASP A 254 -13.75 -2.22 -15.93
CA ASP A 254 -13.37 -2.86 -14.65
C ASP A 254 -12.25 -2.20 -13.81
N PHE A 255 -11.52 -1.21 -14.34
CA PHE A 255 -10.51 -0.42 -13.62
C PHE A 255 -10.90 1.07 -13.53
N GLY A 256 -12.05 1.46 -14.12
CA GLY A 256 -12.51 2.85 -14.20
C GLY A 256 -13.04 3.41 -12.87
N ASP A 257 -13.40 2.55 -11.91
CA ASP A 257 -13.85 2.92 -10.57
C ASP A 257 -12.71 3.03 -9.54
N VAL A 258 -11.45 2.80 -9.97
CA VAL A 258 -10.31 2.92 -9.07
C VAL A 258 -10.08 4.38 -8.70
N LYS A 259 -10.12 4.64 -7.40
CA LYS A 259 -9.91 5.97 -6.80
C LYS A 259 -8.66 5.94 -5.92
N ILE A 260 -8.02 7.08 -5.76
CA ILE A 260 -6.89 7.22 -4.86
C ILE A 260 -7.36 7.98 -3.62
N ALA A 261 -7.22 7.36 -2.45
CA ALA A 261 -7.54 7.98 -1.18
C ALA A 261 -6.27 8.50 -0.52
N ARG A 262 -6.26 9.79 -0.20
CA ARG A 262 -5.29 10.38 0.73
C ARG A 262 -5.50 9.81 2.12
N ARG A 263 -4.43 9.69 2.86
CA ARG A 263 -4.46 9.28 4.27
C ARG A 263 -3.38 10.01 5.03
N THR A 264 -3.69 10.29 6.28
CA THR A 264 -2.72 10.70 7.28
C THR A 264 -2.58 9.59 8.30
N VAL A 265 -1.37 9.29 8.71
CA VAL A 265 -1.05 8.41 9.81
C VAL A 265 -0.27 9.18 10.86
N LEU A 266 -0.42 8.80 12.12
CA LEU A 266 0.29 9.40 13.23
C LEU A 266 1.23 8.36 13.85
N LEU A 267 2.47 8.75 14.05
CA LEU A 267 3.50 8.02 14.79
C LEU A 267 3.66 8.69 16.15
N ALA A 268 3.41 7.96 17.22
CA ALA A 268 3.52 8.43 18.59
C ALA A 268 4.69 7.72 19.28
N GLU A 269 5.71 8.48 19.63
CA GLU A 269 6.90 7.98 20.30
C GLU A 269 6.58 7.56 21.74
N VAL A 270 7.07 6.41 22.14
CA VAL A 270 6.99 5.87 23.50
C VAL A 270 8.39 5.58 24.03
N LEU A 271 8.55 5.61 25.34
CA LEU A 271 9.81 5.21 25.96
C LEU A 271 10.11 3.74 25.67
N GLU A 272 11.38 3.40 25.49
CA GLU A 272 11.82 2.01 25.31
C GLU A 272 11.35 1.12 26.48
N SER A 273 11.37 1.62 27.70
CA SER A 273 10.89 0.90 28.89
C SER A 273 9.39 0.57 28.81
N GLU A 274 8.57 1.43 28.20
CA GLU A 274 7.15 1.16 27.97
C GLU A 274 6.96 0.19 26.81
N ALA A 275 7.70 0.39 25.70
CA ALA A 275 7.64 -0.46 24.53
C ALA A 275 8.02 -1.92 24.84
N LEU A 276 9.06 -2.13 25.64
CA LEU A 276 9.56 -3.45 26.07
C LEU A 276 8.91 -3.96 27.36
N GLY A 277 8.15 -3.13 28.07
CA GLY A 277 7.42 -3.43 29.31
C GLY A 277 5.92 -3.58 29.08
N ALA A 278 5.15 -2.58 29.47
CA ALA A 278 3.69 -2.63 29.47
C ALA A 278 3.07 -2.86 28.08
N LEU A 279 3.72 -2.39 27.01
CA LEU A 279 3.27 -2.52 25.62
C LEU A 279 3.92 -3.71 24.86
N ALA A 280 4.79 -4.48 25.49
CA ALA A 280 5.54 -5.55 24.84
C ALA A 280 4.65 -6.62 24.20
N THR A 281 3.50 -6.89 24.78
CA THR A 281 2.52 -7.88 24.31
C THR A 281 1.36 -7.27 23.52
N MET A 282 1.39 -5.97 23.24
CA MET A 282 0.34 -5.29 22.50
C MET A 282 0.15 -5.91 21.13
N PRO A 283 -1.08 -6.38 20.76
CA PRO A 283 -1.39 -6.87 19.43
C PRO A 283 -1.60 -5.71 18.46
N THR A 284 -1.79 -6.03 17.19
CA THR A 284 -2.39 -5.05 16.26
C THR A 284 -3.85 -4.86 16.62
N ILE A 285 -4.30 -3.61 16.68
CA ILE A 285 -5.67 -3.29 17.11
C ILE A 285 -6.48 -2.73 15.95
N LYS A 286 -7.75 -3.13 15.86
CA LYS A 286 -8.77 -2.47 15.08
C LYS A 286 -9.87 -2.02 16.04
N TYR A 287 -10.13 -0.73 16.09
CA TYR A 287 -11.04 -0.11 17.03
C TYR A 287 -12.18 0.61 16.30
N GLU A 288 -13.43 0.21 16.57
CA GLU A 288 -14.61 0.96 16.15
C GLU A 288 -14.77 2.15 17.10
N VAL A 289 -14.56 3.35 16.58
CA VAL A 289 -14.49 4.56 17.42
C VAL A 289 -15.91 4.95 17.88
N PRO A 290 -16.14 5.10 19.19
CA PRO A 290 -17.45 5.54 19.70
C PRO A 290 -17.81 6.94 19.19
N ARG A 291 -19.08 7.17 18.92
CA ARG A 291 -19.58 8.45 18.42
C ARG A 291 -19.16 9.63 19.28
N ALA A 292 -19.23 9.49 20.60
CA ALA A 292 -18.83 10.54 21.54
C ALA A 292 -17.35 10.95 21.38
N VAL A 293 -16.46 9.99 21.11
CA VAL A 293 -15.03 10.25 20.88
C VAL A 293 -14.83 10.99 19.57
N LEU A 294 -15.53 10.56 18.50
CA LEU A 294 -15.48 11.23 17.20
C LEU A 294 -15.96 12.67 17.28
N ASP A 295 -17.07 12.93 17.99
CA ASP A 295 -17.63 14.27 18.13
C ASP A 295 -16.70 15.18 18.96
N ALA A 296 -16.08 14.65 20.01
CA ALA A 296 -15.09 15.39 20.80
C ALA A 296 -13.84 15.76 19.97
N ALA A 297 -13.32 14.81 19.17
CA ALA A 297 -12.18 15.04 18.28
C ALA A 297 -12.50 16.09 17.19
N ARG A 298 -13.72 16.08 16.65
CA ARG A 298 -14.19 17.08 15.68
C ARG A 298 -14.25 18.49 16.24
N VAL A 299 -14.81 18.64 17.43
CA VAL A 299 -14.93 19.97 18.08
C VAL A 299 -13.55 20.60 18.28
N ARG A 300 -12.55 19.80 18.67
CA ARG A 300 -11.19 20.31 18.87
C ARG A 300 -10.51 20.67 17.55
N ALA A 301 -10.62 19.82 16.54
CA ALA A 301 -10.09 20.10 15.21
C ALA A 301 -10.70 21.36 14.58
N SER A 302 -12.01 21.58 14.74
CA SER A 302 -12.70 22.78 14.25
C SER A 302 -12.25 24.07 14.95
N SER A 303 -11.82 23.99 16.21
CA SER A 303 -11.32 25.13 16.97
C SER A 303 -9.98 25.67 16.45
N GLY A 304 -9.24 24.89 15.67
CA GLY A 304 -7.97 25.25 15.04
C GLY A 304 -8.09 25.98 13.69
N GLY A 305 -9.29 26.27 13.17
CA GLY A 305 -9.49 27.01 11.92
C GLY A 305 -9.30 26.22 10.63
N GLY A 306 -9.33 24.90 10.69
CA GLY A 306 -9.29 24.01 9.52
C GLY A 306 -10.57 24.05 8.68
N SER A 307 -10.46 23.76 7.39
CA SER A 307 -11.56 23.67 6.45
C SER A 307 -12.60 22.63 6.89
N ASP A 308 -13.87 22.90 6.58
CA ASP A 308 -15.01 22.02 6.91
C ASP A 308 -14.91 20.69 6.13
N HIS A 309 -14.19 19.72 6.69
CA HIS A 309 -14.13 18.34 6.18
C HIS A 309 -15.27 17.49 6.77
N SER A 310 -16.49 17.94 6.57
CA SER A 310 -17.71 17.37 7.17
C SER A 310 -18.08 15.97 6.65
N VAL A 311 -17.26 15.31 5.81
CA VAL A 311 -17.81 14.28 4.94
C VAL A 311 -17.11 12.98 5.08
N ASN A 312 -16.87 12.26 5.91
CA ASN A 312 -16.68 10.80 6.06
C ASN A 312 -16.12 10.44 7.44
N GLU A 313 -17.01 10.13 8.32
CA GLU A 313 -16.69 9.70 9.67
C GLU A 313 -15.75 8.51 9.66
N ALA A 314 -14.62 8.63 10.34
CA ALA A 314 -13.79 7.48 10.67
C ALA A 314 -14.59 6.55 11.56
N LYS A 315 -15.26 5.58 10.96
CA LYS A 315 -15.97 4.56 11.74
C LYS A 315 -15.01 3.70 12.56
N SER A 316 -13.75 3.65 12.16
CA SER A 316 -12.74 2.85 12.85
C SER A 316 -11.31 3.28 12.56
N VAL A 317 -10.43 3.02 13.51
CA VAL A 317 -8.98 3.19 13.38
C VAL A 317 -8.26 1.85 13.53
N TYR A 318 -7.03 1.82 13.07
CA TYR A 318 -6.10 0.73 13.39
C TYR A 318 -4.91 1.27 14.19
N VAL A 319 -4.38 0.44 15.09
CA VAL A 319 -3.17 0.76 15.84
C VAL A 319 -2.19 -0.39 15.71
N LEU A 320 -0.93 -0.06 15.45
CA LEU A 320 0.19 -1.01 15.48
C LEU A 320 0.90 -0.92 16.82
N PRO A 321 1.40 -2.06 17.35
CA PRO A 321 2.20 -2.05 18.57
C PRO A 321 3.48 -1.24 18.38
N PRO A 322 4.25 -0.96 19.45
CA PRO A 322 5.52 -0.27 19.34
C PRO A 322 6.46 -0.98 18.35
N ILE A 323 6.96 -0.21 17.38
CA ILE A 323 7.95 -0.64 16.38
C ILE A 323 9.15 0.31 16.51
N TYR A 324 10.37 -0.23 16.49
CA TYR A 324 11.57 0.59 16.48
C TYR A 324 11.83 1.14 15.08
N TYR A 325 11.92 2.47 14.98
CA TYR A 325 12.31 3.20 13.78
C TYR A 325 13.77 3.63 13.91
N PRO A 326 14.65 3.29 12.95
CA PRO A 326 16.07 3.59 13.06
C PRO A 326 16.44 5.04 12.70
N GLY A 327 15.47 5.87 12.25
CA GLY A 327 15.68 7.21 11.75
C GLY A 327 15.96 7.25 10.23
N PRO A 328 16.22 8.45 9.67
CA PRO A 328 16.14 9.77 10.31
C PRO A 328 14.72 10.32 10.46
N GLU A 329 13.74 9.82 9.68
CA GLU A 329 12.35 10.27 9.70
C GLU A 329 11.39 9.08 9.91
N PRO A 330 10.77 8.99 11.10
CA PRO A 330 10.96 9.81 12.30
C PRO A 330 12.34 9.60 12.94
N ALA A 331 12.67 10.35 13.99
CA ALA A 331 13.89 10.16 14.76
C ALA A 331 14.02 8.71 15.28
N PRO A 332 15.24 8.23 15.57
CA PRO A 332 15.40 6.89 16.13
C PRO A 332 14.61 6.72 17.44
N GLY A 333 13.72 5.74 17.51
CA GLY A 333 12.87 5.54 18.68
C GLY A 333 11.82 4.45 18.47
N TRP A 334 11.05 4.21 19.50
CA TRP A 334 9.92 3.27 19.51
C TRP A 334 8.61 4.03 19.26
N TYR A 335 7.85 3.62 18.28
CA TYR A 335 6.61 4.32 17.90
C TYR A 335 5.42 3.39 17.83
N ILE A 336 4.32 3.81 18.44
CA ILE A 336 2.98 3.32 18.13
C ILE A 336 2.49 4.08 16.89
N LYS A 337 1.91 3.36 15.92
CA LYS A 337 1.32 3.97 14.76
C LYS A 337 -0.20 3.83 14.79
N ILE A 338 -0.92 4.94 14.59
CA ILE A 338 -2.36 4.96 14.40
C ILE A 338 -2.71 5.53 13.02
N GLY A 339 -3.77 4.98 12.41
CA GLY A 339 -4.32 5.45 11.14
C GLY A 339 -5.74 4.97 10.94
N GLY A 340 -6.36 5.37 9.84
CA GLY A 340 -7.74 5.00 9.54
C GLY A 340 -8.76 6.11 9.79
N GLY A 341 -8.34 7.33 9.95
CA GLY A 341 -9.18 8.51 10.13
C GLY A 341 -10.16 8.77 8.97
N PRO A 342 -10.77 9.96 8.90
CA PRO A 342 -11.69 10.35 7.84
C PRO A 342 -11.12 10.06 6.47
N LEU A 343 -11.98 9.71 5.53
CA LEU A 343 -11.61 9.42 4.16
C LEU A 343 -11.46 10.74 3.39
N ASP A 344 -10.22 11.13 3.10
CA ASP A 344 -9.96 12.11 2.06
C ASP A 344 -9.83 11.37 0.72
N TYR A 345 -10.84 11.45 -0.12
CA TYR A 345 -10.71 10.97 -1.49
C TYR A 345 -10.09 12.06 -2.36
N PHE A 346 -9.13 11.65 -3.20
CA PHE A 346 -8.87 12.39 -4.41
C PHE A 346 -10.07 12.14 -5.36
N ASP A 347 -11.15 12.89 -5.21
CA ASP A 347 -12.31 12.80 -6.10
C ASP A 347 -12.06 13.64 -7.37
N LYS A 348 -12.59 13.18 -8.51
CA LYS A 348 -12.54 13.92 -9.78
C LYS A 348 -13.19 15.30 -9.71
N SER A 349 -14.11 15.51 -8.78
CA SER A 349 -14.74 16.80 -8.48
C SER A 349 -13.95 17.65 -7.47
N ASP A 350 -12.99 17.07 -6.72
CA ASP A 350 -12.15 17.80 -5.79
C ASP A 350 -11.01 18.47 -6.54
N PRO A 351 -10.85 19.83 -6.45
CA PRO A 351 -9.75 20.53 -7.08
C PRO A 351 -8.36 20.08 -6.56
N SER A 352 -8.29 19.43 -5.40
CA SER A 352 -7.07 18.84 -4.84
C SER A 352 -6.79 17.42 -5.33
N TRP A 353 -7.62 16.87 -6.24
CA TRP A 353 -7.42 15.52 -6.76
C TRP A 353 -6.11 15.40 -7.52
N ALA A 354 -5.23 14.52 -7.02
CA ALA A 354 -4.01 14.15 -7.71
C ALA A 354 -4.34 13.30 -8.95
N ARG A 355 -4.13 13.89 -10.12
CA ARG A 355 -4.34 13.24 -11.43
C ARG A 355 -3.06 12.71 -12.03
N THR A 356 -1.94 13.15 -11.49
CA THR A 356 -0.61 12.89 -12.02
C THR A 356 0.28 12.26 -10.96
N GLU A 357 1.31 11.54 -11.41
CA GLU A 357 2.38 11.03 -10.55
C GLU A 357 2.98 12.14 -9.67
N ARG A 358 3.14 13.35 -10.22
CA ARG A 358 3.73 14.48 -9.52
C ARG A 358 2.88 14.93 -8.34
N GLU A 359 1.57 15.11 -8.54
CA GLU A 359 0.66 15.53 -7.46
C GLU A 359 0.60 14.50 -6.33
N LEU A 360 0.63 13.20 -6.68
CA LEU A 360 0.74 12.13 -5.68
C LEU A 360 2.08 12.15 -4.94
N ALA A 361 3.18 12.41 -5.65
CA ALA A 361 4.50 12.52 -5.05
C ALA A 361 4.60 13.72 -4.10
N ASP A 362 4.00 14.86 -4.48
CA ASP A 362 3.93 16.07 -3.66
C ASP A 362 3.14 15.78 -2.36
N TRP A 363 1.98 15.12 -2.46
CA TRP A 363 1.22 14.67 -1.28
C TRP A 363 2.04 13.73 -0.38
N MET A 364 2.66 12.70 -0.95
CA MET A 364 3.43 11.70 -0.21
C MET A 364 4.69 12.29 0.45
N SER A 365 5.11 13.48 0.05
CA SER A 365 6.25 14.21 0.62
C SER A 365 5.82 15.19 1.72
N SER A 366 4.52 15.34 1.98
CA SER A 366 3.98 16.19 3.03
C SER A 366 3.83 15.43 4.35
N ASP A 367 3.51 16.16 5.41
CA ASP A 367 3.18 15.60 6.73
C ASP A 367 1.73 15.07 6.80
N GLY A 368 0.98 15.17 5.69
CA GLY A 368 -0.42 14.80 5.63
C GLY A 368 -1.36 15.94 6.05
N ASP A 369 -2.56 15.60 6.45
CA ASP A 369 -3.60 16.54 6.88
C ASP A 369 -3.54 16.74 8.39
N GLU A 370 -3.35 17.98 8.83
CA GLU A 370 -3.21 18.35 10.24
C GLU A 370 -4.50 18.05 11.04
N VAL A 371 -5.67 18.32 10.46
CA VAL A 371 -6.97 18.05 11.13
C VAL A 371 -7.15 16.54 11.37
N VAL A 372 -6.77 15.72 10.40
CA VAL A 372 -6.81 14.27 10.56
C VAL A 372 -5.79 13.79 11.59
N ALA A 373 -4.60 14.39 11.62
CA ALA A 373 -3.59 14.07 12.62
C ALA A 373 -4.06 14.36 14.03
N ASP A 374 -4.70 15.53 14.26
CA ASP A 374 -5.29 15.92 15.54
C ASP A 374 -6.38 14.95 15.98
N GLN A 375 -7.26 14.53 15.06
CA GLN A 375 -8.29 13.54 15.37
C GLN A 375 -7.70 12.18 15.76
N LEU A 376 -6.66 11.73 15.06
CA LEU A 376 -5.96 10.48 15.38
C LEU A 376 -5.27 10.57 16.74
N GLN A 377 -4.69 11.72 17.09
CA GLN A 377 -4.11 11.99 18.40
C GLN A 377 -5.13 11.85 19.51
N GLU A 378 -6.30 12.49 19.38
CA GLU A 378 -7.36 12.41 20.37
C GLU A 378 -7.86 10.99 20.60
N ILE A 379 -8.04 10.23 19.51
CA ILE A 379 -8.44 8.82 19.59
C ILE A 379 -7.33 7.98 20.26
N LEU A 380 -6.07 8.25 19.93
CA LEU A 380 -4.93 7.54 20.54
C LEU A 380 -4.86 7.79 22.04
N PHE A 381 -4.97 9.06 22.48
CA PHE A 381 -4.91 9.43 23.89
C PHE A 381 -6.13 8.89 24.67
N HIS A 382 -7.26 8.78 24.00
CA HIS A 382 -8.44 8.14 24.58
C HIS A 382 -8.23 6.63 24.80
N LEU A 383 -7.60 5.93 23.85
CA LEU A 383 -7.32 4.50 23.97
C LEU A 383 -6.21 4.16 24.98
N PHE A 384 -5.21 5.03 25.09
CA PHE A 384 -3.99 4.80 25.88
C PHE A 384 -3.73 5.92 26.89
N PRO A 385 -4.64 6.20 27.83
CA PRO A 385 -4.53 7.35 28.72
C PRO A 385 -3.36 7.26 29.71
N SER A 386 -2.84 6.05 29.95
CA SER A 386 -1.71 5.81 30.86
C SER A 386 -0.36 5.78 30.15
N THR A 387 -0.33 5.89 28.83
CA THR A 387 0.91 5.89 28.04
C THR A 387 1.47 7.30 27.92
N ASN A 388 2.75 7.47 28.25
CA ASN A 388 3.42 8.77 28.16
C ASN A 388 4.06 8.95 26.77
N PHE A 389 3.33 9.53 25.83
CA PHE A 389 3.85 9.83 24.50
C PHE A 389 4.86 10.97 24.53
N GLN A 390 6.07 10.75 24.01
CA GLN A 390 7.19 11.70 24.04
C GLN A 390 7.13 12.70 22.91
N SER A 391 6.74 12.23 21.72
CA SER A 391 6.57 13.06 20.52
C SER A 391 5.49 12.48 19.61
N LEU A 392 4.96 13.31 18.73
CA LEU A 392 3.99 12.96 17.71
C LEU A 392 4.48 13.43 16.35
N THR A 393 4.44 12.56 15.36
CA THR A 393 4.82 12.89 13.99
C THR A 393 3.73 12.39 13.04
N SER A 394 3.12 13.29 12.30
CA SER A 394 2.19 12.93 11.22
C SER A 394 2.95 12.63 9.93
N LYS A 395 2.35 11.80 9.08
CA LYS A 395 2.92 11.41 7.80
C LYS A 395 1.82 11.17 6.78
N ALA A 396 2.01 11.70 5.58
CA ALA A 396 1.12 11.40 4.47
C ALA A 396 1.22 9.93 4.06
N CYS A 397 0.10 9.38 3.65
CA CYS A 397 -0.04 8.08 3.04
C CYS A 397 -1.10 8.14 1.94
N ALA A 398 -1.10 7.18 1.03
CA ALA A 398 -2.14 7.03 0.02
C ALA A 398 -2.37 5.55 -0.28
N TYR A 399 -3.57 5.23 -0.77
CA TYR A 399 -3.88 3.92 -1.31
C TYR A 399 -4.96 4.00 -2.39
N SER A 400 -5.02 2.99 -3.24
CA SER A 400 -6.10 2.87 -4.22
C SER A 400 -7.26 2.04 -3.67
N THR A 401 -8.47 2.44 -4.00
CA THR A 401 -9.74 1.82 -3.60
C THR A 401 -10.67 1.68 -4.80
N SER A 402 -11.69 0.84 -4.69
CA SER A 402 -12.81 0.69 -5.61
C SER A 402 -14.13 0.88 -4.88
N ASP A 403 -15.18 1.23 -5.60
CA ASP A 403 -16.50 1.48 -5.01
C ASP A 403 -17.09 0.23 -4.33
N ASP A 404 -16.81 -0.95 -4.87
CA ASP A 404 -17.26 -2.22 -4.33
C ASP A 404 -16.34 -2.80 -3.24
N GLY A 405 -15.20 -2.15 -2.95
CA GLY A 405 -14.22 -2.60 -1.95
C GLY A 405 -13.44 -3.86 -2.35
N SER A 406 -13.48 -4.28 -3.63
CA SER A 406 -12.74 -5.45 -4.12
C SER A 406 -11.34 -5.10 -4.63
N LEU A 407 -10.46 -6.10 -4.64
CA LEU A 407 -9.19 -6.04 -5.33
C LEU A 407 -9.45 -6.07 -6.85
N LYS A 408 -8.78 -5.19 -7.59
CA LYS A 408 -8.84 -5.20 -9.06
C LYS A 408 -7.54 -5.76 -9.63
N ILE A 409 -7.65 -6.86 -10.36
CA ILE A 409 -6.56 -7.43 -11.18
C ILE A 409 -7.12 -7.53 -12.59
N GLN A 410 -6.69 -6.66 -13.49
CA GLN A 410 -7.27 -6.51 -14.82
C GLN A 410 -6.23 -6.71 -15.91
N THR A 411 -6.70 -7.18 -17.06
CA THR A 411 -5.92 -7.27 -18.27
C THR A 411 -6.24 -6.06 -19.16
N LEU A 412 -5.22 -5.28 -19.48
CA LEU A 412 -5.34 -4.04 -20.24
C LEU A 412 -4.65 -4.13 -21.61
N GLY A 413 -4.97 -3.15 -22.44
CA GLY A 413 -4.36 -2.98 -23.76
C GLY A 413 -4.87 -3.96 -24.83
N PRO A 414 -4.64 -3.64 -26.11
CA PRO A 414 -5.19 -4.39 -27.22
C PRO A 414 -4.58 -5.80 -27.38
N GLY A 415 -3.37 -6.03 -26.86
CA GLY A 415 -2.69 -7.32 -26.88
C GLY A 415 -3.09 -8.26 -25.75
N ALA A 416 -3.96 -7.83 -24.83
CA ALA A 416 -4.38 -8.57 -23.63
C ALA A 416 -3.20 -9.13 -22.81
N ASN A 417 -2.09 -8.38 -22.73
CA ASN A 417 -0.83 -8.79 -22.13
C ASN A 417 -0.25 -7.78 -21.14
N ILE A 418 -1.00 -6.76 -20.78
CA ILE A 418 -0.69 -5.86 -19.67
C ILE A 418 -1.62 -6.21 -18.51
N ILE A 419 -1.05 -6.64 -17.38
CA ILE A 419 -1.79 -7.02 -16.19
C ILE A 419 -1.64 -5.91 -15.15
N ALA A 420 -2.71 -5.20 -14.84
CA ALA A 420 -2.70 -4.15 -13.82
C ALA A 420 -3.30 -4.64 -12.50
N VAL A 421 -2.68 -4.28 -11.39
CA VAL A 421 -3.18 -4.53 -10.03
C VAL A 421 -3.38 -3.22 -9.28
N GLY A 422 -4.58 -3.01 -8.74
CA GLY A 422 -4.96 -1.80 -8.02
C GLY A 422 -6.11 -2.03 -7.06
N ALA A 423 -6.63 -0.96 -6.49
CA ALA A 423 -7.74 -1.00 -5.52
C ALA A 423 -7.44 -1.93 -4.32
N CYS A 424 -6.22 -1.82 -3.76
CA CYS A 424 -5.80 -2.63 -2.62
C CYS A 424 -6.45 -2.22 -1.28
N GLN A 425 -7.37 -1.26 -1.26
CA GLN A 425 -8.17 -0.84 -0.10
C GLN A 425 -7.34 -0.47 1.15
N GLY A 426 -6.08 -0.05 0.98
CA GLY A 426 -5.15 0.13 2.10
C GLY A 426 -4.73 -1.15 2.82
N LYS A 427 -5.09 -2.32 2.28
CA LYS A 427 -4.89 -3.65 2.90
C LYS A 427 -3.85 -4.51 2.19
N GLY A 428 -3.21 -4.01 1.12
CA GLY A 428 -2.43 -4.83 0.18
C GLY A 428 -1.10 -5.40 0.71
N ALA A 429 -0.54 -4.87 1.80
CA ALA A 429 0.77 -5.32 2.28
C ALA A 429 0.72 -6.67 3.02
N GLY A 430 -0.26 -6.88 3.91
CA GLY A 430 -0.46 -8.17 4.58
C GLY A 430 -0.67 -9.33 3.60
N PRO A 431 -1.63 -9.22 2.66
CA PRO A 431 -1.91 -10.26 1.68
C PRO A 431 -1.03 -10.20 0.42
N ALA A 432 0.08 -9.46 0.42
CA ALA A 432 0.88 -9.20 -0.77
C ALA A 432 1.39 -10.46 -1.46
N ASP A 433 1.75 -11.49 -0.71
CA ASP A 433 2.22 -12.75 -1.27
C ASP A 433 1.12 -13.48 -2.06
N ALA A 434 -0.07 -13.60 -1.49
CA ALA A 434 -1.21 -14.22 -2.15
C ALA A 434 -1.68 -13.42 -3.37
N ILE A 435 -1.72 -12.08 -3.27
CA ILE A 435 -2.05 -11.21 -4.41
C ILE A 435 -1.00 -11.37 -5.52
N GLY A 436 0.28 -11.36 -5.17
CA GLY A 436 1.38 -11.58 -6.11
C GLY A 436 1.29 -12.92 -6.83
N ALA A 437 0.90 -13.98 -6.11
CA ALA A 437 0.67 -15.31 -6.68
C ALA A 437 -0.47 -15.31 -7.72
N ASP A 438 -1.58 -14.62 -7.43
CA ASP A 438 -2.73 -14.51 -8.33
C ASP A 438 -2.40 -13.66 -9.58
N VAL A 439 -1.63 -12.57 -9.40
CA VAL A 439 -1.12 -11.74 -10.51
C VAL A 439 -0.16 -12.54 -11.39
N ALA A 440 0.76 -13.30 -10.79
CA ALA A 440 1.71 -14.16 -11.50
C ALA A 440 0.98 -15.22 -12.34
N GLU A 441 -0.09 -15.83 -11.80
CA GLU A 441 -0.88 -16.79 -12.54
C GLU A 441 -1.54 -16.17 -13.78
N ARG A 442 -2.10 -14.96 -13.65
CA ARG A 442 -2.67 -14.24 -14.82
C ARG A 442 -1.60 -13.90 -15.84
N ALA A 443 -0.44 -13.42 -15.39
CA ALA A 443 0.69 -13.11 -16.28
C ALA A 443 1.18 -14.35 -17.05
N LEU A 444 1.32 -15.49 -16.38
CA LEU A 444 1.72 -16.75 -17.01
C LEU A 444 0.66 -17.30 -17.99
N ARG A 445 -0.63 -17.12 -17.69
CA ARG A 445 -1.72 -17.46 -18.62
C ARG A 445 -1.66 -16.58 -19.87
N ALA A 446 -1.47 -15.28 -19.73
CA ALA A 446 -1.32 -14.35 -20.86
C ALA A 446 -0.10 -14.72 -21.71
N LEU A 447 1.05 -15.02 -21.08
CA LEU A 447 2.26 -15.48 -21.75
C LEU A 447 2.03 -16.77 -22.53
N ALA A 448 1.34 -17.75 -21.93
CA ALA A 448 1.06 -19.03 -22.58
C ALA A 448 0.09 -18.89 -23.77
N ALA A 449 -0.93 -18.03 -23.66
CA ALA A 449 -1.84 -17.73 -24.75
C ALA A 449 -1.11 -17.11 -25.94
N ARG A 450 -0.22 -16.15 -25.67
CA ARG A 450 0.58 -15.48 -26.68
C ARG A 450 1.54 -16.46 -27.41
N ARG A 451 2.24 -17.32 -26.68
CA ARG A 451 3.18 -18.29 -27.28
C ARG A 451 2.52 -19.42 -28.08
N LYS A 452 1.20 -19.54 -28.01
CA LYS A 452 0.42 -20.45 -28.90
C LYS A 452 0.00 -19.79 -30.20
N LEU A 453 0.00 -18.45 -30.24
CA LEU A 453 -0.39 -17.66 -31.41
C LEU A 453 0.82 -17.39 -32.35
N ASN A 454 2.03 -17.57 -31.84
CA ASN A 454 3.29 -17.48 -32.56
C ASN A 454 3.85 -18.89 -32.83
#